data_df1503ec7e2b031e7f339b75ea2aec1e
#
_entry.id   df1503ec7e2b031e7f339b75ea2aec1e
#
_cell.length_a   1.000
_cell.length_b   1.000
_cell.length_c   1.000
_cell.angle_alpha   90.00
_cell.angle_beta   90.00
_cell.angle_gamma   90.00
#
_symmetry.space_group_name_H-M   'P 1'
#
loop_
_entity.id
_entity.type
_entity.pdbx_description
1 polymer ?
#
loop_
_entity_poly.entity_id
_entity_poly.type
_entity_poly.pdbx_seq_one_letter_code
_entity_poly.pdbx_strand_id
1 'polypeptide(L)'
;MVGAFIFKALGKGGYVVNIERFDSKEDLYARAVAIIADAKNNGSTTFGLATGGTMEPLYAKICKTNIDFSNCISFNLDEYVGLEANHEQSYAYYMHQHLFHEKPFQASYLPNGLATDPIEEAARYEALLQQHSLDFQLLGIGQNGHIGFNEPGTPFESLTHLVTLEESTRQANARFFSSIDEVPTQAFTMGIQSIMRAKCILLLAVGETKREVLERVLASDYTEEIPASVLSKHPNVIILTDLQVEENK
;
A
#
# COMPACT_ATOMS: atom_id res chain seq x y z
N MET A 1 13.16 25.22 -3.59
CA MET A 1 12.41 24.36 -4.54
C MET A 1 13.23 23.11 -4.68
N VAL A 2 12.74 22.03 -4.11
CA VAL A 2 13.39 20.70 -4.15
C VAL A 2 13.22 20.18 -5.58
N GLY A 3 14.33 19.74 -6.20
CA GLY A 3 14.34 19.27 -7.58
C GLY A 3 13.63 17.93 -7.71
N ALA A 4 12.30 17.95 -7.84
CA ALA A 4 11.56 16.78 -8.29
C ALA A 4 11.63 16.74 -9.83
N PHE A 5 12.03 15.61 -10.38
CA PHE A 5 11.86 15.34 -11.80
C PHE A 5 10.49 14.69 -11.99
N ILE A 6 9.54 15.45 -12.53
CA ILE A 6 8.18 14.96 -12.80
C ILE A 6 8.13 14.53 -14.26
N PHE A 7 7.79 13.28 -14.51
CA PHE A 7 7.50 12.78 -15.84
C PHE A 7 6.21 11.98 -15.86
N LYS A 8 5.60 11.92 -17.03
CA LYS A 8 4.34 11.23 -17.23
C LYS A 8 4.60 10.00 -18.09
N ALA A 9 4.39 8.82 -17.53
CA ALA A 9 4.35 7.62 -18.34
C ALA A 9 2.93 7.42 -18.86
N LEU A 10 2.78 7.30 -20.18
CA LEU A 10 1.52 6.89 -20.77
C LEU A 10 1.39 5.38 -20.54
N GLY A 11 0.60 4.99 -19.55
CA GLY A 11 0.27 3.58 -19.38
C GLY A 11 -0.40 3.07 -20.65
N LYS A 12 -0.04 1.86 -21.11
CA LYS A 12 -0.69 1.22 -22.28
C LYS A 12 -2.21 1.06 -22.13
N GLY A 13 -2.74 1.38 -20.96
CA GLY A 13 -4.16 1.47 -20.64
C GLY A 13 -4.86 2.77 -21.00
N GLY A 14 -4.12 3.76 -21.52
CA GLY A 14 -4.66 5.06 -21.92
C GLY A 14 -4.71 6.09 -20.79
N TYR A 15 -4.37 5.73 -19.56
CA TYR A 15 -4.24 6.68 -18.44
C TYR A 15 -2.79 7.11 -18.23
N VAL A 16 -2.63 8.32 -17.72
CA VAL A 16 -1.32 8.90 -17.43
C VAL A 16 -0.96 8.58 -15.98
N VAL A 17 0.12 7.84 -15.78
CA VAL A 17 0.72 7.64 -14.46
C VAL A 17 1.69 8.80 -14.20
N ASN A 18 1.48 9.53 -13.11
CA ASN A 18 2.39 10.59 -12.70
C ASN A 18 3.53 9.99 -11.87
N ILE A 19 4.76 10.16 -12.34
CA ILE A 19 5.95 9.67 -11.65
C ILE A 19 6.76 10.88 -11.21
N GLU A 20 7.02 10.95 -9.90
CA GLU A 20 7.86 11.99 -9.31
C GLU A 20 9.11 11.34 -8.72
N ARG A 21 10.28 11.66 -9.29
CA ARG A 21 11.58 11.16 -8.84
C ARG A 21 12.27 12.19 -7.95
N PHE A 22 12.91 11.71 -6.93
CA PHE A 22 13.67 12.51 -5.97
C PHE A 22 15.08 11.96 -5.81
N ASP A 23 16.08 12.85 -5.66
CA ASP A 23 17.46 12.46 -5.36
C ASP A 23 17.65 12.18 -3.85
N SER A 24 16.69 12.58 -3.01
CA SER A 24 16.70 12.44 -1.57
C SER A 24 15.43 11.75 -1.08
N LYS A 25 15.58 10.71 -0.25
CA LYS A 25 14.44 10.06 0.45
C LYS A 25 13.72 11.05 1.36
N GLU A 26 14.45 12.01 1.95
CA GLU A 26 13.87 13.05 2.80
C GLU A 26 12.81 13.87 2.03
N ASP A 27 13.15 14.28 0.81
CA ASP A 27 12.27 15.05 -0.06
C ASP A 27 11.13 14.22 -0.61
N LEU A 28 11.38 12.95 -0.96
CA LEU A 28 10.36 12.00 -1.37
C LEU A 28 9.29 11.85 -0.29
N TYR A 29 9.69 11.59 0.96
CA TYR A 29 8.75 11.44 2.05
C TYR A 29 8.06 12.77 2.41
N ALA A 30 8.74 13.91 2.29
CA ALA A 30 8.11 15.22 2.46
C ALA A 30 7.02 15.45 1.41
N ARG A 31 7.27 15.04 0.16
CA ARG A 31 6.27 15.10 -0.91
C ARG A 31 5.08 14.15 -0.66
N ALA A 32 5.34 12.93 -0.19
CA ALA A 32 4.28 11.99 0.16
C ALA A 32 3.36 12.56 1.26
N VAL A 33 3.93 13.19 2.29
CA VAL A 33 3.18 13.89 3.33
C VAL A 33 2.34 15.01 2.74
N ALA A 34 2.90 15.82 1.83
CA ALA A 34 2.17 16.91 1.18
C ALA A 34 0.97 16.39 0.37
N ILE A 35 1.13 15.30 -0.39
CA ILE A 35 0.05 14.66 -1.16
C ILE A 35 -1.07 14.18 -0.23
N ILE A 36 -0.73 13.54 0.90
CA ILE A 36 -1.71 13.08 1.89
C ILE A 36 -2.44 14.26 2.54
N ALA A 37 -1.70 15.33 2.87
CA ALA A 37 -2.27 16.56 3.41
C ALA A 37 -3.23 17.23 2.42
N ASP A 38 -2.84 17.31 1.15
CA ASP A 38 -3.67 17.86 0.07
C ASP A 38 -4.94 17.02 -0.12
N ALA A 39 -4.83 15.68 -0.13
CA ALA A 39 -5.99 14.80 -0.21
C ALA A 39 -6.96 15.07 0.96
N LYS A 40 -6.45 15.14 2.19
CA LYS A 40 -7.24 15.46 3.39
C LYS A 40 -7.90 16.83 3.30
N ASN A 41 -7.16 17.87 2.89
CA ASN A 41 -7.65 19.24 2.76
C ASN A 41 -8.70 19.38 1.64
N ASN A 42 -8.63 18.54 0.61
CA ASN A 42 -9.59 18.47 -0.49
C ASN A 42 -10.79 17.58 -0.19
N GLY A 43 -10.97 17.15 1.06
CA GLY A 43 -12.17 16.46 1.52
C GLY A 43 -12.09 14.93 1.52
N SER A 44 -10.93 14.34 1.32
CA SER A 44 -10.78 12.89 1.53
C SER A 44 -11.00 12.54 3.01
N THR A 45 -11.86 11.57 3.24
CA THR A 45 -12.23 11.08 4.58
C THR A 45 -11.97 9.59 4.78
N THR A 46 -11.71 8.85 3.71
CA THR A 46 -11.46 7.39 3.77
C THR A 46 -10.10 7.07 3.15
N PHE A 47 -9.19 6.56 3.99
CA PHE A 47 -7.80 6.31 3.64
C PHE A 47 -7.47 4.82 3.70
N GLY A 48 -7.03 4.25 2.59
CA GLY A 48 -6.35 2.97 2.55
C GLY A 48 -4.88 3.11 2.94
N LEU A 49 -4.42 2.32 3.89
CA LEU A 49 -3.08 2.41 4.47
C LEU A 49 -2.30 1.12 4.27
N ALA A 50 -0.99 1.25 4.14
CA ALA A 50 -0.06 0.14 3.99
C ALA A 50 0.88 0.06 5.20
N THR A 51 1.49 -1.10 5.41
CA THR A 51 2.51 -1.35 6.45
C THR A 51 3.89 -1.59 5.82
N GLY A 52 4.87 -1.88 6.65
CA GLY A 52 6.22 -2.25 6.26
C GLY A 52 7.23 -1.11 6.28
N GLY A 53 8.51 -1.46 6.13
CA GLY A 53 9.63 -0.54 6.36
C GLY A 53 9.66 0.69 5.45
N THR A 54 9.03 0.64 4.27
CA THR A 54 8.88 1.84 3.40
C THR A 54 7.94 2.87 4.03
N MET A 55 6.98 2.46 4.85
CA MET A 55 5.97 3.34 5.44
C MET A 55 6.42 3.98 6.76
N GLU A 56 7.35 3.37 7.49
CA GLU A 56 7.82 3.89 8.79
C GLU A 56 8.33 5.34 8.72
N PRO A 57 9.22 5.73 7.77
CA PRO A 57 9.66 7.12 7.66
C PRO A 57 8.52 8.07 7.28
N LEU A 58 7.55 7.61 6.48
CA LEU A 58 6.39 8.41 6.11
C LEU A 58 5.52 8.68 7.34
N TYR A 59 5.15 7.65 8.10
CA TYR A 59 4.33 7.80 9.30
C TYR A 59 5.04 8.65 10.37
N ALA A 60 6.34 8.45 10.56
CA ALA A 60 7.13 9.29 11.47
C ALA A 60 7.12 10.78 11.07
N LYS A 61 7.06 11.09 9.77
CA LYS A 61 6.89 12.47 9.30
C LYS A 61 5.46 12.97 9.49
N ILE A 62 4.45 12.18 9.18
CA ILE A 62 3.03 12.52 9.37
C ILE A 62 2.77 12.87 10.85
N CYS A 63 3.31 12.09 11.79
CA CYS A 63 3.16 12.33 13.22
C CYS A 63 3.68 13.72 13.65
N LYS A 64 4.67 14.26 12.94
CA LYS A 64 5.23 15.62 13.20
C LYS A 64 4.45 16.76 12.56
N THR A 65 3.40 16.47 11.79
CA THR A 65 2.57 17.50 11.13
C THR A 65 1.34 17.86 11.96
N ASN A 66 0.62 18.87 11.50
CA ASN A 66 -0.69 19.25 12.05
C ASN A 66 -1.87 18.59 11.30
N ILE A 67 -1.61 17.55 10.49
CA ILE A 67 -2.70 16.83 9.81
C ILE A 67 -3.57 16.17 10.88
N ASP A 68 -4.86 16.40 10.82
CA ASP A 68 -5.86 15.84 11.73
C ASP A 68 -6.73 14.80 10.99
N PHE A 69 -6.67 13.54 11.44
CA PHE A 69 -7.46 12.43 10.90
C PHE A 69 -8.67 12.07 11.77
N SER A 70 -8.97 12.83 12.83
CA SER A 70 -10.03 12.51 13.80
C SER A 70 -11.44 12.36 13.19
N ASN A 71 -11.66 12.92 12.01
CA ASN A 71 -12.91 12.78 11.24
C ASN A 71 -12.75 11.87 10.01
N CYS A 72 -11.70 11.07 9.96
CA CYS A 72 -11.41 10.16 8.86
C CYS A 72 -11.51 8.69 9.30
N ILE A 73 -11.71 7.83 8.32
CA ILE A 73 -11.73 6.37 8.49
C ILE A 73 -10.50 5.81 7.77
N SER A 74 -9.85 4.81 8.38
CA SER A 74 -8.77 4.09 7.73
C SER A 74 -9.09 2.62 7.48
N PHE A 75 -8.55 2.08 6.38
CA PHE A 75 -8.56 0.67 6.01
C PHE A 75 -7.15 0.21 5.73
N ASN A 76 -6.67 -0.83 6.42
CA ASN A 76 -5.39 -1.42 6.09
C ASN A 76 -5.51 -2.43 4.95
N LEU A 77 -4.44 -2.55 4.15
CA LEU A 77 -4.40 -3.49 3.02
C LEU A 77 -4.55 -4.95 3.46
N ASP A 78 -3.99 -5.28 4.62
CA ASP A 78 -3.77 -6.66 5.01
C ASP A 78 -3.62 -6.82 6.52
N GLU A 79 -3.69 -8.09 6.97
CA GLU A 79 -3.34 -8.54 8.32
C GLU A 79 -2.98 -10.02 8.30
N TYR A 80 -2.02 -10.42 9.11
CA TYR A 80 -1.62 -11.81 9.30
C TYR A 80 -2.72 -12.64 9.97
N VAL A 81 -2.88 -13.88 9.52
CA VAL A 81 -3.73 -14.87 10.20
C VAL A 81 -2.98 -15.51 11.35
N GLY A 82 -3.66 -15.64 12.48
CA GLY A 82 -3.15 -16.30 13.69
C GLY A 82 -2.48 -15.36 14.68
N LEU A 83 -2.39 -14.05 14.41
CA LEU A 83 -1.86 -13.07 15.36
C LEU A 83 -2.99 -12.29 16.04
N GLU A 84 -2.88 -12.08 17.34
CA GLU A 84 -3.73 -11.15 18.07
C GLU A 84 -3.36 -9.71 17.72
N ALA A 85 -4.33 -8.78 17.78
CA ALA A 85 -4.12 -7.38 17.43
C ALA A 85 -3.04 -6.66 18.28
N ASN A 86 -2.77 -7.16 19.49
CA ASN A 86 -1.72 -6.67 20.40
C ASN A 86 -0.38 -7.40 20.24
N HIS A 87 -0.29 -8.39 19.36
CA HIS A 87 0.96 -9.08 19.06
C HIS A 87 1.91 -8.12 18.34
N GLU A 88 3.17 -8.04 18.76
CA GLU A 88 4.16 -7.07 18.25
C GLU A 88 4.37 -7.12 16.72
N GLN A 89 4.06 -8.26 16.09
CA GLN A 89 4.19 -8.46 14.64
C GLN A 89 2.86 -8.36 13.89
N SER A 90 1.73 -8.10 14.57
CA SER A 90 0.47 -7.82 13.87
C SER A 90 0.51 -6.44 13.21
N TYR A 91 -0.18 -6.27 12.10
CA TYR A 91 -0.27 -4.96 11.46
C TYR A 91 -1.15 -4.00 12.26
N ALA A 92 -2.08 -4.51 13.06
CA ALA A 92 -2.81 -3.70 14.03
C ALA A 92 -1.86 -3.05 15.06
N TYR A 93 -0.92 -3.81 15.63
CA TYR A 93 0.10 -3.28 16.53
C TYR A 93 1.03 -2.30 15.80
N TYR A 94 1.52 -2.68 14.61
CA TYR A 94 2.36 -1.81 13.78
C TYR A 94 1.70 -0.44 13.56
N MET A 95 0.44 -0.42 13.12
CA MET A 95 -0.28 0.82 12.87
C MET A 95 -0.49 1.66 14.13
N HIS A 96 -0.77 1.01 15.26
CA HIS A 96 -0.88 1.69 16.53
C HIS A 96 0.44 2.38 16.90
N GLN A 97 1.58 1.68 16.77
CA GLN A 97 2.90 2.20 17.14
C GLN A 97 3.38 3.31 16.20
N HIS A 98 3.13 3.18 14.89
CA HIS A 98 3.70 4.09 13.91
C HIS A 98 2.80 5.27 13.54
N LEU A 99 1.47 5.15 13.74
CA LEU A 99 0.54 6.20 13.30
C LEU A 99 -0.62 6.45 14.28
N PHE A 100 -1.41 5.44 14.62
CA PHE A 100 -2.72 5.65 15.25
C PHE A 100 -2.64 6.22 16.66
N HIS A 101 -1.56 5.92 17.40
CA HIS A 101 -1.33 6.51 18.73
C HIS A 101 -1.23 8.04 18.68
N GLU A 102 -0.46 8.57 17.73
CA GLU A 102 -0.22 10.02 17.59
C GLU A 102 -1.25 10.72 16.70
N LYS A 103 -1.84 9.99 15.76
CA LYS A 103 -2.78 10.47 14.76
C LYS A 103 -4.02 9.58 14.74
N PRO A 104 -4.91 9.70 15.74
CA PRO A 104 -6.11 8.88 15.81
C PRO A 104 -7.06 9.18 14.65
N PHE A 105 -7.67 8.11 14.12
CA PHE A 105 -8.76 8.16 13.17
C PHE A 105 -10.10 8.02 13.91
N GLN A 106 -11.20 8.45 13.28
CA GLN A 106 -12.55 8.20 13.79
C GLN A 106 -12.83 6.70 13.93
N ALA A 107 -12.39 5.92 12.96
CA ALA A 107 -12.41 4.46 12.97
C ALA A 107 -11.25 3.92 12.13
N SER A 108 -10.65 2.81 12.55
CA SER A 108 -9.60 2.11 11.81
C SER A 108 -10.00 0.66 11.65
N TYR A 109 -10.06 0.21 10.41
CA TYR A 109 -10.46 -1.15 10.06
C TYR A 109 -9.25 -1.94 9.56
N LEU A 110 -9.09 -3.13 10.11
CA LEU A 110 -8.16 -4.17 9.66
C LEU A 110 -8.93 -5.48 9.56
N PRO A 111 -8.49 -6.42 8.73
CA PRO A 111 -9.00 -7.79 8.79
C PRO A 111 -8.73 -8.41 10.17
N ASN A 112 -9.63 -9.26 10.63
CA ASN A 112 -9.46 -9.97 11.89
C ASN A 112 -8.60 -11.23 11.68
N GLY A 113 -7.33 -11.17 12.07
CA GLY A 113 -6.39 -12.30 11.98
C GLY A 113 -6.79 -13.54 12.78
N LEU A 114 -7.70 -13.40 13.75
CA LEU A 114 -8.21 -14.50 14.58
C LEU A 114 -9.60 -15.01 14.14
N ALA A 115 -10.08 -14.62 12.95
CA ALA A 115 -11.37 -15.09 12.46
C ALA A 115 -11.36 -16.60 12.27
N THR A 116 -12.40 -17.27 12.76
CA THR A 116 -12.56 -18.72 12.65
C THR A 116 -13.00 -19.19 11.27
N ASP A 117 -13.69 -18.32 10.54
CA ASP A 117 -14.08 -18.54 9.15
C ASP A 117 -13.43 -17.45 8.25
N PRO A 118 -12.38 -17.81 7.50
CA PRO A 118 -11.70 -16.86 6.65
C PRO A 118 -12.53 -16.36 5.46
N ILE A 119 -13.48 -17.12 4.98
CA ILE A 119 -14.37 -16.72 3.89
C ILE A 119 -15.34 -15.64 4.39
N GLU A 120 -15.94 -15.88 5.56
CA GLU A 120 -16.83 -14.90 6.20
C GLU A 120 -16.08 -13.60 6.55
N GLU A 121 -14.86 -13.69 7.06
CA GLU A 121 -14.05 -12.51 7.39
C GLU A 121 -13.69 -11.69 6.14
N ALA A 122 -13.23 -12.34 5.08
CA ALA A 122 -12.93 -11.68 3.82
C ALA A 122 -14.17 -10.96 3.26
N ALA A 123 -15.33 -11.61 3.30
CA ALA A 123 -16.60 -11.03 2.87
C ALA A 123 -17.03 -9.84 3.76
N ARG A 124 -16.85 -9.96 5.10
CA ARG A 124 -17.13 -8.88 6.06
C ARG A 124 -16.27 -7.65 5.77
N TYR A 125 -14.96 -7.87 5.57
CA TYR A 125 -14.02 -6.76 5.30
C TYR A 125 -14.33 -6.09 3.95
N GLU A 126 -14.59 -6.88 2.92
CA GLU A 126 -15.00 -6.34 1.61
C GLU A 126 -16.31 -5.55 1.69
N ALA A 127 -17.28 -6.01 2.47
CA ALA A 127 -18.54 -5.30 2.67
C ALA A 127 -18.33 -3.92 3.33
N LEU A 128 -17.40 -3.82 4.29
CA LEU A 128 -17.00 -2.54 4.89
C LEU A 128 -16.35 -1.61 3.86
N LEU A 129 -15.46 -2.12 3.00
CA LEU A 129 -14.85 -1.35 1.91
C LEU A 129 -15.89 -0.84 0.90
N GLN A 130 -16.95 -1.61 0.63
CA GLN A 130 -18.04 -1.20 -0.25
C GLN A 130 -18.92 -0.13 0.37
N GLN A 131 -19.12 -0.15 1.70
CA GLN A 131 -19.87 0.87 2.43
C GLN A 131 -19.11 2.20 2.51
N HIS A 132 -17.79 2.15 2.54
CA HIS A 132 -16.89 3.30 2.70
C HIS A 132 -15.94 3.39 1.50
N SER A 133 -16.40 4.01 0.42
CA SER A 133 -15.56 4.19 -0.78
C SER A 133 -14.21 4.83 -0.42
N LEU A 134 -13.11 4.21 -0.83
CA LEU A 134 -11.76 4.73 -0.61
C LEU A 134 -11.55 6.03 -1.39
N ASP A 135 -11.23 7.11 -0.69
CA ASP A 135 -10.82 8.37 -1.32
C ASP A 135 -9.35 8.33 -1.73
N PHE A 136 -8.54 7.70 -0.91
CA PHE A 136 -7.08 7.64 -1.06
C PHE A 136 -6.56 6.27 -0.68
N GLN A 137 -5.64 5.70 -1.48
CA GLN A 137 -4.95 4.45 -1.18
C GLN A 137 -3.44 4.65 -1.22
N LEU A 138 -2.77 4.36 -0.11
CA LEU A 138 -1.32 4.30 -0.02
C LEU A 138 -0.86 2.87 -0.33
N LEU A 139 0.16 2.73 -1.20
CA LEU A 139 0.74 1.45 -1.58
C LEU A 139 2.26 1.48 -1.47
N GLY A 140 2.83 0.36 -1.03
CA GLY A 140 4.18 -0.05 -1.35
C GLY A 140 4.17 -1.02 -2.54
N ILE A 141 5.36 -1.44 -2.99
CA ILE A 141 5.52 -2.44 -4.04
C ILE A 141 6.52 -3.52 -3.61
N GLY A 142 6.16 -4.77 -3.82
CA GLY A 142 7.07 -5.90 -3.63
C GLY A 142 8.12 -5.99 -4.74
N GLN A 143 9.21 -6.73 -4.51
CA GLN A 143 10.27 -6.93 -5.52
C GLN A 143 9.77 -7.70 -6.76
N ASN A 144 8.75 -8.52 -6.61
CA ASN A 144 8.10 -9.26 -7.70
C ASN A 144 6.88 -8.54 -8.30
N GLY A 145 6.56 -7.33 -7.81
CA GLY A 145 5.46 -6.51 -8.31
C GLY A 145 4.15 -6.67 -7.56
N HIS A 146 4.13 -7.38 -6.42
CA HIS A 146 2.94 -7.47 -5.59
C HIS A 146 2.56 -6.12 -4.97
N ILE A 147 1.27 -5.92 -4.74
CA ILE A 147 0.67 -4.83 -3.96
C ILE A 147 -0.27 -5.42 -2.89
N GLY A 148 -0.11 -5.00 -1.62
CA GLY A 148 -0.61 -5.79 -0.50
C GLY A 148 0.03 -7.16 -0.50
N PHE A 149 -0.73 -8.22 -0.25
CA PHE A 149 -0.28 -9.60 -0.50
C PHE A 149 -0.86 -10.21 -1.80
N ASN A 150 -1.19 -9.36 -2.79
CA ASN A 150 -1.57 -9.84 -4.12
C ASN A 150 -0.30 -10.18 -4.92
N GLU A 151 0.12 -11.44 -4.85
CA GLU A 151 1.30 -11.99 -5.51
C GLU A 151 1.08 -12.20 -7.03
N PRO A 152 2.16 -12.38 -7.83
CA PRO A 152 2.05 -12.71 -9.25
C PRO A 152 1.05 -13.84 -9.52
N GLY A 153 0.17 -13.65 -10.51
CA GLY A 153 -0.94 -14.54 -10.84
C GLY A 153 -2.23 -14.25 -10.09
N THR A 154 -2.27 -13.26 -9.20
CA THR A 154 -3.54 -12.84 -8.58
C THR A 154 -4.44 -12.19 -9.62
N PRO A 155 -5.70 -12.67 -9.79
CA PRO A 155 -6.64 -12.07 -10.74
C PRO A 155 -6.92 -10.59 -10.44
N PHE A 156 -6.97 -9.76 -11.47
CA PHE A 156 -7.24 -8.34 -11.29
C PHE A 156 -8.62 -8.03 -10.73
N GLU A 157 -9.58 -8.94 -10.88
CA GLU A 157 -10.94 -8.85 -10.33
C GLU A 157 -11.02 -9.32 -8.87
N SER A 158 -9.89 -9.69 -8.25
CA SER A 158 -9.89 -10.17 -6.87
C SER A 158 -10.42 -9.12 -5.91
N LEU A 159 -11.32 -9.54 -5.04
CA LEU A 159 -11.79 -8.82 -3.87
C LEU A 159 -10.96 -9.22 -2.65
N THR A 160 -11.28 -8.72 -1.47
CA THR A 160 -10.62 -9.14 -0.23
C THR A 160 -10.65 -10.67 -0.08
N HIS A 161 -9.50 -11.28 0.18
CA HIS A 161 -9.37 -12.73 0.25
C HIS A 161 -8.26 -13.18 1.21
N LEU A 162 -8.32 -14.47 1.57
CA LEU A 162 -7.23 -15.16 2.25
C LEU A 162 -6.15 -15.55 1.25
N VAL A 163 -4.90 -15.33 1.58
CA VAL A 163 -3.75 -15.75 0.78
C VAL A 163 -2.78 -16.60 1.59
N THR A 164 -2.20 -17.60 0.94
CA THR A 164 -1.02 -18.29 1.46
C THR A 164 0.21 -17.49 1.03
N LEU A 165 1.04 -17.13 2.00
CA LEU A 165 2.22 -16.32 1.74
C LEU A 165 3.30 -17.13 1.04
N GLU A 166 3.85 -16.57 -0.03
CA GLU A 166 5.00 -17.14 -0.72
C GLU A 166 6.20 -17.24 0.22
N GLU A 167 7.04 -18.28 0.04
CA GLU A 167 8.21 -18.49 0.88
C GLU A 167 9.18 -17.29 0.82
N SER A 168 9.35 -16.67 -0.35
CA SER A 168 10.15 -15.46 -0.53
C SER A 168 9.63 -14.28 0.28
N THR A 169 8.31 -14.13 0.38
CA THR A 169 7.64 -13.11 1.18
C THR A 169 7.82 -13.41 2.68
N ARG A 170 7.67 -14.66 3.09
CA ARG A 170 7.94 -15.08 4.47
C ARG A 170 9.41 -14.83 4.86
N GLN A 171 10.35 -15.17 4.00
CA GLN A 171 11.78 -14.91 4.22
C GLN A 171 12.09 -13.42 4.34
N ALA A 172 11.48 -12.58 3.49
CA ALA A 172 11.65 -11.13 3.56
C ALA A 172 11.10 -10.55 4.87
N ASN A 173 10.04 -11.14 5.43
CA ASN A 173 9.42 -10.71 6.68
C ASN A 173 10.03 -11.38 7.93
N ALA A 174 10.82 -12.45 7.78
CA ALA A 174 11.46 -13.17 8.89
C ALA A 174 12.35 -12.28 9.77
N ARG A 175 12.87 -11.18 9.22
CA ARG A 175 13.66 -10.18 9.97
C ARG A 175 12.89 -9.51 11.13
N PHE A 176 11.57 -9.58 11.12
CA PHE A 176 10.71 -9.04 12.16
C PHE A 176 10.30 -10.07 13.22
N PHE A 177 10.63 -11.35 13.02
CA PHE A 177 10.28 -12.47 13.89
C PHE A 177 11.55 -13.10 14.47
N SER A 178 11.42 -13.88 15.55
CA SER A 178 12.56 -14.58 16.15
C SER A 178 13.07 -15.74 15.27
N SER A 179 12.18 -16.33 14.46
CA SER A 179 12.50 -17.37 13.49
C SER A 179 11.52 -17.34 12.31
N ILE A 180 11.91 -17.98 11.20
CA ILE A 180 11.04 -18.14 10.02
C ILE A 180 9.77 -18.94 10.34
N ASP A 181 9.85 -19.85 11.31
CA ASP A 181 8.73 -20.71 11.70
C ASP A 181 7.63 -19.91 12.44
N GLU A 182 7.98 -18.76 13.02
CA GLU A 182 7.02 -17.86 13.65
C GLU A 182 6.34 -16.92 12.66
N VAL A 183 6.86 -16.80 11.43
CA VAL A 183 6.21 -16.00 10.38
C VAL A 183 4.92 -16.69 9.96
N PRO A 184 3.76 -16.03 10.06
CA PRO A 184 2.49 -16.60 9.62
C PRO A 184 2.57 -17.12 8.18
N THR A 185 1.86 -18.19 7.90
CA THR A 185 1.78 -18.79 6.57
C THR A 185 0.67 -18.21 5.72
N GLN A 186 -0.26 -17.48 6.34
CA GLN A 186 -1.44 -16.93 5.70
C GLN A 186 -1.67 -15.48 6.16
N ALA A 187 -2.32 -14.71 5.29
CA ALA A 187 -2.79 -13.37 5.58
C ALA A 187 -4.12 -13.10 4.88
N PHE A 188 -4.89 -12.15 5.41
CA PHE A 188 -5.96 -11.52 4.65
C PHE A 188 -5.37 -10.34 3.88
N THR A 189 -5.80 -10.16 2.63
CA THR A 189 -5.40 -9.01 1.82
C THR A 189 -6.59 -8.40 1.09
N MET A 190 -6.60 -7.07 1.02
CA MET A 190 -7.46 -6.33 0.13
C MET A 190 -7.11 -6.73 -1.31
N GLY A 191 -8.11 -7.18 -2.08
CA GLY A 191 -7.89 -7.60 -3.45
C GLY A 191 -7.59 -6.45 -4.41
N ILE A 192 -7.07 -6.77 -5.57
CA ILE A 192 -6.66 -5.78 -6.59
C ILE A 192 -7.84 -4.90 -7.02
N GLN A 193 -9.00 -5.50 -7.28
CA GLN A 193 -10.19 -4.74 -7.65
C GLN A 193 -10.62 -3.77 -6.55
N SER A 194 -10.51 -4.16 -5.28
CA SER A 194 -10.84 -3.30 -4.14
C SER A 194 -9.90 -2.12 -4.02
N ILE A 195 -8.58 -2.34 -4.22
CA ILE A 195 -7.54 -1.29 -4.29
C ILE A 195 -7.85 -0.31 -5.42
N MET A 196 -8.19 -0.81 -6.60
CA MET A 196 -8.43 -0.02 -7.82
C MET A 196 -9.70 0.83 -7.77
N ARG A 197 -10.56 0.65 -6.78
CA ARG A 197 -11.74 1.52 -6.53
C ARG A 197 -11.39 2.83 -5.82
N ALA A 198 -10.18 2.99 -5.31
CA ALA A 198 -9.77 4.24 -4.68
C ALA A 198 -9.81 5.40 -5.68
N LYS A 199 -10.16 6.61 -5.24
CA LYS A 199 -10.18 7.79 -6.12
C LYS A 199 -8.79 8.30 -6.49
N CYS A 200 -7.82 8.07 -5.60
CA CYS A 200 -6.40 8.40 -5.79
C CYS A 200 -5.53 7.30 -5.20
N ILE A 201 -4.49 6.92 -5.91
CA ILE A 201 -3.51 5.94 -5.45
C ILE A 201 -2.14 6.60 -5.39
N LEU A 202 -1.46 6.48 -4.25
CA LEU A 202 -0.08 6.87 -4.04
C LEU A 202 0.78 5.62 -3.84
N LEU A 203 1.65 5.34 -4.78
CA LEU A 203 2.62 4.25 -4.68
C LEU A 203 4.00 4.78 -4.28
N LEU A 204 4.62 4.19 -3.27
CA LEU A 204 6.01 4.44 -2.90
C LEU A 204 6.90 3.29 -3.38
N ALA A 205 7.80 3.57 -4.33
CA ALA A 205 8.82 2.64 -4.81
C ALA A 205 10.20 3.16 -4.40
N VAL A 206 10.66 2.76 -3.20
CA VAL A 206 11.84 3.34 -2.55
C VAL A 206 12.93 2.30 -2.35
N GLY A 207 14.16 2.67 -2.76
CA GLY A 207 15.36 1.86 -2.61
C GLY A 207 15.68 1.00 -3.83
N GLU A 208 16.97 0.75 -4.03
CA GLU A 208 17.53 0.14 -5.23
C GLU A 208 16.93 -1.24 -5.56
N THR A 209 16.50 -2.01 -4.55
CA THR A 209 15.84 -3.31 -4.73
C THR A 209 14.50 -3.23 -5.46
N LYS A 210 13.95 -2.03 -5.66
CA LYS A 210 12.69 -1.80 -6.39
C LYS A 210 12.89 -1.34 -7.84
N ARG A 211 14.13 -1.16 -8.30
CA ARG A 211 14.44 -0.68 -9.65
C ARG A 211 13.85 -1.59 -10.72
N GLU A 212 14.25 -2.85 -10.71
CA GLU A 212 13.84 -3.82 -11.75
C GLU A 212 12.31 -3.93 -11.83
N VAL A 213 11.64 -4.05 -10.70
CA VAL A 213 10.19 -4.18 -10.69
C VAL A 213 9.50 -2.89 -11.13
N LEU A 214 10.02 -1.72 -10.76
CA LEU A 214 9.44 -0.45 -11.20
C LEU A 214 9.60 -0.28 -12.72
N GLU A 215 10.76 -0.59 -13.28
CA GLU A 215 10.99 -0.59 -14.73
C GLU A 215 10.04 -1.56 -15.44
N ARG A 216 9.85 -2.77 -14.90
CA ARG A 216 8.88 -3.74 -15.43
C ARG A 216 7.45 -3.23 -15.38
N VAL A 217 7.02 -2.60 -14.29
CA VAL A 217 5.68 -2.00 -14.16
C VAL A 217 5.46 -0.91 -15.21
N LEU A 218 6.47 -0.08 -15.46
CA LEU A 218 6.37 1.02 -16.41
C LEU A 218 6.46 0.56 -17.87
N ALA A 219 7.22 -0.49 -18.16
CA ALA A 219 7.42 -1.04 -19.51
C ALA A 219 6.37 -2.08 -19.89
N SER A 220 5.74 -2.71 -18.91
CA SER A 220 4.90 -3.90 -19.13
C SER A 220 3.52 -3.55 -19.67
N ASP A 221 3.01 -4.48 -20.47
CA ASP A 221 1.58 -4.58 -20.65
C ASP A 221 0.91 -4.95 -19.32
N TYR A 222 -0.34 -4.60 -19.20
CA TYR A 222 -1.24 -4.99 -18.13
C TYR A 222 -1.27 -6.52 -18.01
N THR A 223 -0.67 -7.06 -16.94
CA THR A 223 -0.52 -8.51 -16.74
C THR A 223 -0.57 -8.87 -15.26
N GLU A 224 -1.26 -9.95 -14.93
CA GLU A 224 -1.36 -10.50 -13.56
C GLU A 224 -0.01 -11.03 -13.04
N GLU A 225 0.95 -11.33 -13.94
CA GLU A 225 2.33 -11.67 -13.56
C GLU A 225 3.08 -10.51 -12.88
N ILE A 226 2.55 -9.30 -12.99
CA ILE A 226 3.05 -8.11 -12.30
C ILE A 226 1.83 -7.36 -11.75
N PRO A 227 1.33 -7.72 -10.55
CA PRO A 227 0.09 -7.15 -10.02
C PRO A 227 0.03 -5.62 -10.04
N ALA A 228 1.15 -4.95 -9.72
CA ALA A 228 1.23 -3.48 -9.78
C ALA A 228 1.04 -2.90 -11.19
N SER A 229 1.14 -3.70 -12.26
CA SER A 229 0.88 -3.24 -13.64
C SER A 229 -0.55 -2.75 -13.85
N VAL A 230 -1.48 -3.22 -13.00
CA VAL A 230 -2.88 -2.78 -12.97
C VAL A 230 -3.02 -1.26 -12.80
N LEU A 231 -2.06 -0.63 -12.12
CA LEU A 231 -2.08 0.81 -11.85
C LEU A 231 -2.06 1.65 -13.13
N SER A 232 -1.57 1.10 -14.25
CA SER A 232 -1.64 1.71 -15.58
C SER A 232 -3.07 1.92 -16.10
N LYS A 233 -4.05 1.25 -15.50
CA LYS A 233 -5.49 1.37 -15.82
C LYS A 233 -6.25 2.28 -14.86
N HIS A 234 -5.59 2.86 -13.87
CA HIS A 234 -6.25 3.73 -12.91
C HIS A 234 -6.12 5.21 -13.31
N PRO A 235 -7.20 6.01 -13.23
CA PRO A 235 -7.20 7.40 -13.73
C PRO A 235 -6.33 8.36 -12.91
N ASN A 236 -5.99 8.04 -11.67
CA ASN A 236 -5.29 8.94 -10.78
C ASN A 236 -4.27 8.19 -9.92
N VAL A 237 -3.09 7.94 -10.47
CA VAL A 237 -1.95 7.31 -9.80
C VAL A 237 -0.78 8.27 -9.73
N ILE A 238 -0.17 8.34 -8.56
CA ILE A 238 1.09 9.03 -8.33
C ILE A 238 2.10 8.01 -7.82
N ILE A 239 3.24 7.90 -8.47
CA ILE A 239 4.37 7.07 -8.03
C ILE A 239 5.48 8.00 -7.55
N LEU A 240 5.93 7.84 -6.31
CA LEU A 240 7.13 8.49 -5.81
C LEU A 240 8.27 7.50 -5.72
N THR A 241 9.44 7.90 -6.23
CA THR A 241 10.62 7.04 -6.25
C THR A 241 11.93 7.82 -6.06
N ASP A 242 12.93 7.16 -5.46
CA ASP A 242 14.31 7.63 -5.40
C ASP A 242 15.19 6.99 -6.50
N LEU A 243 14.57 6.25 -7.43
CA LEU A 243 15.25 5.51 -8.48
C LEU A 243 15.31 6.32 -9.78
N GLN A 244 16.42 6.20 -10.50
CA GLN A 244 16.49 6.67 -11.87
C GLN A 244 15.77 5.64 -12.76
N VAL A 245 14.64 6.01 -13.30
CA VAL A 245 13.91 5.23 -14.31
C VAL A 245 14.03 5.94 -15.64
N GLU A 246 14.32 5.20 -16.70
CA GLU A 246 14.41 5.78 -18.05
C GLU A 246 13.01 6.12 -18.54
N GLU A 247 12.87 7.30 -19.16
CA GLU A 247 11.67 7.64 -19.91
C GLU A 247 11.58 6.69 -21.10
N ASN A 248 10.57 5.83 -21.15
CA ASN A 248 10.26 5.09 -22.38
C ASN A 248 9.85 6.09 -23.45
N LYS A 249 10.74 6.26 -24.45
CA LYS A 249 10.52 7.10 -25.63
C LYS A 249 9.43 6.55 -26.54
#